data_557925cd006464fb1d5e34b4282bb5ec
#
_entry.id   557925cd006464fb1d5e34b4282bb5ec
#
_cell.length_a   1.000
_cell.length_b   1.000
_cell.length_c   1.000
_cell.angle_alpha   90.00
_cell.angle_beta   90.00
_cell.angle_gamma   90.00
#
_symmetry.space_group_name_H-M   'P 1'
#
loop_
_entity.id
_entity.type
_entity.pdbx_description
1 polymer ?
#
loop_
_entity_poly.entity_id
_entity_poly.type
_entity_poly.pdbx_seq_one_letter_code
_entity_poly.pdbx_strand_id
1 'polypeptide(L)'
;MKYPILIFILLNTLFSFSQSNKFIGIWEGNLQAVGTLKLVFEVSEAANKSLVTILKSPQQTKAPLPTDTTYLKEDSIFISAKKLGIQFKGLLTNDSTINGIFIQGAQFPLQLKKVQKAYEVLRPQTPKPPFNYNSIDTIYFNADKSLQYGATITYPNNPAVQNAGKFNYYPTVILITGSGQQDRDETIFMHKPFAVIADYLTGKGFAVLRVDDRGIGKSTGNFTKSTSADFAKDVEAALDFIKTLPVVDTNKLGLIGHSEGGMIAPLVASKRKEVKFIVLLAGPGVNILQVMSEQIEAVGAITGLSLNAAKANGAFFNLVGKQVNLNAGITFSKITLYNNIENWAAKISLPILKELSVGSKEKREKAALDLIEKTNNPWFKYFLSFDPVPYLQQLSCAVLALNGEKDIQVLPVTNTEGIKAALKNSKSKNYEVKILPGLNHLFQTCQKCSAGEYGELEETFSVNALKIIGDWLVKTAK
;
A
#
# COMPACT_ATOMS: atom_id res chain seq x y z
N MET A 1 -43.29 -44.38 64.34
CA MET A 1 -42.55 -45.14 63.36
C MET A 1 -42.35 -44.21 62.17
N LYS A 2 -41.23 -43.56 62.08
CA LYS A 2 -40.03 -43.84 61.29
C LYS A 2 -40.37 -44.17 59.86
N TYR A 3 -40.06 -43.24 58.88
CA TYR A 3 -38.90 -43.36 58.03
C TYR A 3 -38.87 -42.23 56.95
N PRO A 4 -37.79 -42.02 56.22
CA PRO A 4 -37.09 -40.75 56.16
C PRO A 4 -37.15 -40.12 54.74
N ILE A 5 -37.00 -38.82 54.78
CA ILE A 5 -36.71 -38.00 53.59
C ILE A 5 -35.19 -37.90 53.51
N LEU A 6 -34.58 -38.44 52.51
CA LEU A 6 -33.27 -38.01 51.99
C LEU A 6 -33.06 -38.51 50.57
N ILE A 7 -32.38 -37.72 49.77
CA ILE A 7 -31.87 -37.95 48.38
C ILE A 7 -32.75 -37.35 47.29
N PHE A 8 -32.59 -36.04 47.09
CA PHE A 8 -32.68 -35.47 45.77
C PHE A 8 -31.98 -34.11 45.70
N ILE A 9 -30.65 -34.07 45.98
CA ILE A 9 -29.78 -32.93 45.65
C ILE A 9 -28.45 -33.55 45.25
N LEU A 10 -28.28 -33.85 43.97
CA LEU A 10 -26.94 -34.05 43.36
C LEU A 10 -27.09 -34.44 41.90
N LEU A 11 -27.56 -33.55 41.05
CA LEU A 11 -27.48 -33.80 39.59
C LEU A 11 -27.55 -32.49 38.76
N ASN A 12 -26.96 -31.37 39.25
CA ASN A 12 -26.96 -30.12 38.47
C ASN A 12 -25.56 -29.47 38.31
N THR A 13 -24.48 -30.20 38.59
CA THR A 13 -23.11 -29.61 38.48
C THR A 13 -22.26 -30.24 37.38
N LEU A 14 -22.78 -31.11 36.52
CA LEU A 14 -21.99 -31.80 35.48
C LEU A 14 -22.15 -31.23 34.06
N PHE A 15 -23.03 -30.27 33.85
CA PHE A 15 -23.23 -29.74 32.49
C PHE A 15 -22.36 -28.55 32.10
N SER A 16 -21.64 -27.90 33.03
CA SER A 16 -20.80 -26.73 32.73
C SER A 16 -19.44 -27.05 32.11
N PHE A 17 -18.95 -28.27 32.22
CA PHE A 17 -17.60 -28.64 31.77
C PHE A 17 -17.49 -29.05 30.30
N SER A 18 -18.61 -29.30 29.60
CA SER A 18 -18.60 -29.76 28.20
C SER A 18 -18.64 -28.61 27.17
N GLN A 19 -19.08 -27.43 27.58
CA GLN A 19 -19.32 -26.32 26.64
C GLN A 19 -18.02 -25.58 26.24
N SER A 20 -17.04 -25.44 27.14
CA SER A 20 -15.77 -24.76 26.85
C SER A 20 -14.93 -25.53 25.81
N ASN A 21 -14.93 -26.84 25.83
CA ASN A 21 -14.13 -27.67 24.94
C ASN A 21 -14.47 -27.51 23.45
N LYS A 22 -15.73 -27.19 23.09
CA LYS A 22 -16.14 -27.05 21.69
C LYS A 22 -15.49 -25.82 21.02
N PHE A 23 -15.29 -24.74 21.73
CA PHE A 23 -14.71 -23.51 21.20
C PHE A 23 -13.18 -23.53 21.17
N ILE A 24 -12.54 -24.39 21.96
CA ILE A 24 -11.07 -24.49 21.95
C ILE A 24 -10.57 -24.98 20.60
N GLY A 25 -9.55 -24.31 20.08
CA GLY A 25 -8.91 -24.61 18.81
C GLY A 25 -8.65 -23.37 17.96
N ILE A 26 -8.29 -23.62 16.72
CA ILE A 26 -7.96 -22.59 15.74
C ILE A 26 -9.17 -22.39 14.82
N TRP A 27 -9.61 -21.15 14.71
CA TRP A 27 -10.76 -20.75 13.91
C TRP A 27 -10.35 -19.70 12.88
N GLU A 28 -10.79 -19.85 11.65
CA GLU A 28 -10.47 -18.93 10.55
C GLU A 28 -11.72 -18.42 9.86
N GLY A 29 -11.69 -17.15 9.48
CA GLY A 29 -12.74 -16.53 8.69
C GLY A 29 -12.21 -15.46 7.75
N ASN A 30 -12.97 -15.21 6.69
CA ASN A 30 -12.68 -14.14 5.73
C ASN A 30 -13.59 -12.95 6.02
N LEU A 31 -13.00 -11.90 6.56
CA LEU A 31 -13.68 -10.62 6.78
C LEU A 31 -13.76 -9.85 5.46
N GLN A 32 -14.98 -9.56 5.02
CA GLN A 32 -15.21 -8.73 3.83
C GLN A 32 -15.35 -7.26 4.26
N ALA A 33 -14.26 -6.50 4.07
CA ALA A 33 -14.25 -5.05 4.33
C ALA A 33 -13.97 -4.30 3.01
N VAL A 34 -12.94 -3.48 2.91
CA VAL A 34 -12.48 -2.89 1.62
C VAL A 34 -11.80 -3.94 0.73
N GLY A 35 -11.59 -5.14 1.25
CA GLY A 35 -11.05 -6.34 0.61
C GLY A 35 -11.28 -7.51 1.53
N THR A 36 -10.74 -8.68 1.16
CA THR A 36 -10.84 -9.88 1.98
C THR A 36 -9.65 -9.97 2.93
N LEU A 37 -9.92 -9.89 4.23
CA LEU A 37 -8.91 -10.11 5.27
C LEU A 37 -9.15 -11.45 5.95
N LYS A 38 -8.14 -12.30 5.98
CA LYS A 38 -8.16 -13.53 6.78
C LYS A 38 -7.92 -13.18 8.24
N LEU A 39 -8.88 -13.55 9.10
CA LEU A 39 -8.74 -13.47 10.54
C LEU A 39 -8.58 -14.88 11.12
N VAL A 40 -7.69 -15.02 12.10
CA VAL A 40 -7.45 -16.27 12.82
C VAL A 40 -7.69 -16.02 14.31
N PHE A 41 -8.53 -16.85 14.92
CA PHE A 41 -8.84 -16.82 16.35
C PHE A 41 -8.32 -18.12 16.96
N GLU A 42 -7.26 -18.05 17.75
CA GLU A 42 -6.74 -19.18 18.51
C GLU A 42 -7.33 -19.14 19.93
N VAL A 43 -8.35 -19.96 20.16
CA VAL A 43 -9.03 -20.05 21.44
C VAL A 43 -8.41 -21.15 22.28
N SER A 44 -8.00 -20.83 23.48
CA SER A 44 -7.39 -21.77 24.43
C SER A 44 -7.92 -21.56 25.86
N GLU A 45 -7.68 -22.52 26.74
CA GLU A 45 -7.97 -22.41 28.15
C GLU A 45 -6.71 -22.01 28.91
N ALA A 46 -6.81 -20.98 29.73
CA ALA A 46 -5.75 -20.55 30.63
C ALA A 46 -5.68 -21.42 31.89
N ALA A 47 -4.63 -21.31 32.69
CA ALA A 47 -4.42 -22.09 33.90
C ALA A 47 -5.55 -21.92 34.96
N ASN A 48 -6.22 -20.77 34.95
CA ASN A 48 -7.37 -20.47 35.81
C ASN A 48 -8.73 -20.92 35.22
N LYS A 49 -8.70 -21.74 34.14
CA LYS A 49 -9.86 -22.26 33.40
C LYS A 49 -10.68 -21.18 32.66
N SER A 50 -10.21 -19.94 32.57
CA SER A 50 -10.82 -18.95 31.68
C SER A 50 -10.42 -19.17 30.22
N LEU A 51 -11.28 -18.80 29.29
CA LEU A 51 -10.92 -18.78 27.88
C LEU A 51 -10.09 -17.56 27.55
N VAL A 52 -9.08 -17.76 26.71
CA VAL A 52 -8.23 -16.72 26.13
C VAL A 52 -8.26 -16.88 24.61
N THR A 53 -8.29 -15.77 23.89
CA THR A 53 -8.19 -15.77 22.44
C THR A 53 -6.97 -14.98 22.01
N ILE A 54 -6.18 -15.55 21.12
CA ILE A 54 -5.17 -14.82 20.34
C ILE A 54 -5.79 -14.54 18.99
N LEU A 55 -6.03 -13.26 18.69
CA LEU A 55 -6.50 -12.83 17.38
C LEU A 55 -5.29 -12.53 16.48
N LYS A 56 -5.34 -12.96 15.23
CA LYS A 56 -4.30 -12.68 14.23
C LYS A 56 -4.94 -12.18 12.94
N SER A 57 -4.25 -11.26 12.28
CA SER A 57 -4.52 -10.81 10.91
C SER A 57 -3.26 -10.99 10.08
N PRO A 58 -2.98 -12.23 9.60
CA PRO A 58 -1.69 -12.59 9.03
C PRO A 58 -1.27 -11.76 7.81
N GLN A 59 -2.23 -11.23 7.07
CA GLN A 59 -1.96 -10.36 5.91
C GLN A 59 -1.55 -8.94 6.31
N GLN A 60 -1.83 -8.51 7.55
CA GLN A 60 -1.53 -7.15 8.02
C GLN A 60 -0.32 -7.12 8.96
N THR A 61 -0.15 -8.14 9.81
CA THR A 61 0.94 -8.18 10.78
C THR A 61 1.27 -9.60 11.20
N LYS A 62 2.55 -9.86 11.51
CA LYS A 62 3.00 -11.10 12.14
C LYS A 62 2.72 -11.12 13.65
N ALA A 63 2.63 -9.95 14.27
CA ALA A 63 2.35 -9.85 15.69
C ALA A 63 0.89 -10.23 15.98
N PRO A 64 0.62 -10.99 17.04
CA PRO A 64 -0.74 -11.25 17.48
C PRO A 64 -1.40 -9.94 17.94
N LEU A 65 -2.69 -9.82 17.66
CA LEU A 65 -3.51 -8.72 18.14
C LEU A 65 -4.02 -9.08 19.55
N PRO A 66 -3.65 -8.33 20.58
CA PRO A 66 -4.03 -8.67 21.96
C PRO A 66 -5.54 -8.52 22.13
N THR A 67 -6.15 -9.54 22.76
CA THR A 67 -7.54 -9.49 23.21
C THR A 67 -7.62 -9.25 24.71
N ASP A 68 -8.65 -8.52 25.15
CA ASP A 68 -8.85 -8.19 26.56
C ASP A 68 -9.72 -9.21 27.28
N THR A 69 -10.76 -9.74 26.58
CA THR A 69 -11.72 -10.68 27.18
C THR A 69 -12.17 -11.71 26.14
N THR A 70 -12.37 -12.94 26.65
CA THR A 70 -13.04 -14.03 25.94
C THR A 70 -13.96 -14.74 26.93
N TYR A 71 -15.25 -14.81 26.64
CA TYR A 71 -16.20 -15.53 27.48
C TYR A 71 -17.32 -16.17 26.67
N LEU A 72 -17.97 -17.15 27.25
CA LEU A 72 -19.12 -17.84 26.67
C LEU A 72 -20.42 -17.43 27.37
N LYS A 73 -21.47 -17.34 26.58
CA LYS A 73 -22.85 -17.28 27.08
C LYS A 73 -23.68 -18.17 26.18
N GLU A 74 -24.21 -19.26 26.75
CA GLU A 74 -24.88 -20.34 26.00
C GLU A 74 -23.94 -20.84 24.88
N ASP A 75 -24.45 -21.07 23.68
CA ASP A 75 -23.67 -21.48 22.52
C ASP A 75 -22.97 -20.32 21.77
N SER A 76 -22.76 -19.20 22.45
CA SER A 76 -22.11 -18.02 21.87
C SER A 76 -20.80 -17.68 22.55
N ILE A 77 -19.79 -17.32 21.72
CA ILE A 77 -18.50 -16.79 22.17
C ILE A 77 -18.48 -15.26 21.96
N PHE A 78 -17.93 -14.57 22.95
CA PHE A 78 -17.73 -13.12 22.94
C PHE A 78 -16.24 -12.82 23.14
N ILE A 79 -15.66 -12.05 22.21
CA ILE A 79 -14.24 -11.67 22.21
C ILE A 79 -14.14 -10.16 22.05
N SER A 80 -13.27 -9.53 22.83
CA SER A 80 -13.04 -8.08 22.77
C SER A 80 -11.53 -7.76 22.74
N ALA A 81 -11.16 -6.78 21.91
CA ALA A 81 -9.86 -6.14 21.85
C ALA A 81 -10.06 -4.61 21.90
N LYS A 82 -10.27 -4.08 23.10
CA LYS A 82 -10.71 -2.69 23.35
C LYS A 82 -9.78 -1.66 22.74
N LYS A 83 -8.46 -1.84 22.87
CA LYS A 83 -7.45 -0.92 22.30
C LYS A 83 -7.54 -0.81 20.79
N LEU A 84 -8.07 -1.83 20.12
CA LEU A 84 -8.22 -1.88 18.67
C LEU A 84 -9.66 -1.56 18.21
N GLY A 85 -10.57 -1.29 19.17
CA GLY A 85 -11.99 -1.10 18.88
C GLY A 85 -12.69 -2.35 18.33
N ILE A 86 -12.12 -3.55 18.60
CA ILE A 86 -12.61 -4.82 18.05
C ILE A 86 -13.55 -5.51 19.05
N GLN A 87 -14.68 -6.00 18.53
CA GLN A 87 -15.57 -6.93 19.21
C GLN A 87 -16.00 -8.02 18.22
N PHE A 88 -16.11 -9.25 18.71
CA PHE A 88 -16.71 -10.35 17.96
C PHE A 88 -17.71 -11.09 18.84
N LYS A 89 -18.90 -11.32 18.27
CA LYS A 89 -19.93 -12.18 18.85
C LYS A 89 -20.27 -13.28 17.84
N GLY A 90 -20.05 -14.53 18.22
CA GLY A 90 -20.29 -15.67 17.32
C GLY A 90 -21.08 -16.78 17.99
N LEU A 91 -22.06 -17.34 17.27
CA LEU A 91 -22.86 -18.50 17.65
C LEU A 91 -22.25 -19.77 17.02
N LEU A 92 -21.99 -20.78 17.83
CA LEU A 92 -21.55 -22.09 17.37
C LEU A 92 -22.75 -22.81 16.72
N THR A 93 -22.70 -23.00 15.42
CA THR A 93 -23.77 -23.65 14.66
C THR A 93 -23.57 -25.16 14.49
N ASN A 94 -22.32 -25.62 14.58
CA ASN A 94 -21.89 -27.00 14.64
C ASN A 94 -20.44 -27.07 15.16
N ASP A 95 -19.89 -28.26 15.37
CA ASP A 95 -18.56 -28.45 15.96
C ASP A 95 -17.38 -27.82 15.17
N SER A 96 -17.65 -27.33 13.97
CA SER A 96 -16.62 -26.75 13.07
C SER A 96 -16.97 -25.36 12.51
N THR A 97 -18.10 -24.76 12.93
CA THR A 97 -18.56 -23.49 12.34
C THR A 97 -19.14 -22.55 13.41
N ILE A 98 -18.64 -21.34 13.44
CA ILE A 98 -19.16 -20.23 14.24
C ILE A 98 -19.64 -19.15 13.26
N ASN A 99 -20.92 -18.77 13.33
CA ASN A 99 -21.46 -17.63 12.60
C ASN A 99 -21.57 -16.42 13.52
N GLY A 100 -20.99 -15.29 13.12
CA GLY A 100 -20.94 -14.13 14.00
C GLY A 100 -20.90 -12.79 13.30
N ILE A 101 -20.79 -11.77 14.14
CA ILE A 101 -20.60 -10.37 13.73
C ILE A 101 -19.28 -9.89 14.29
N PHE A 102 -18.42 -9.41 13.42
CA PHE A 102 -17.20 -8.70 13.74
C PHE A 102 -17.46 -7.19 13.69
N ILE A 103 -17.04 -6.48 14.72
CA ILE A 103 -17.28 -5.03 14.86
C ILE A 103 -15.94 -4.33 14.99
N GLN A 104 -15.67 -3.39 14.09
CA GLN A 104 -14.53 -2.45 14.16
C GLN A 104 -14.92 -1.20 13.34
N GLY A 105 -15.44 -0.18 14.02
CA GLY A 105 -15.99 1.02 13.38
C GLY A 105 -17.30 0.77 12.64
N ALA A 106 -17.46 -0.39 12.02
CA ALA A 106 -18.68 -0.89 11.37
C ALA A 106 -18.91 -2.36 11.74
N GLN A 107 -20.07 -2.90 11.37
CA GLN A 107 -20.44 -4.30 11.60
C GLN A 107 -20.26 -5.11 10.32
N PHE A 108 -19.60 -6.27 10.45
CA PHE A 108 -19.33 -7.17 9.33
C PHE A 108 -19.78 -8.60 9.72
N PRO A 109 -20.58 -9.28 8.89
CA PRO A 109 -20.80 -10.71 9.05
C PRO A 109 -19.47 -11.46 8.93
N LEU A 110 -19.20 -12.39 9.84
CA LEU A 110 -18.00 -13.20 9.83
C LEU A 110 -18.33 -14.64 10.22
N GLN A 111 -18.15 -15.55 9.29
CA GLN A 111 -18.20 -16.98 9.55
C GLN A 111 -16.78 -17.47 9.82
N LEU A 112 -16.60 -18.17 10.95
CA LEU A 112 -15.37 -18.86 11.31
C LEU A 112 -15.52 -20.36 11.10
N LYS A 113 -14.49 -20.97 10.54
CA LYS A 113 -14.36 -22.44 10.41
C LYS A 113 -13.21 -22.94 11.25
N LYS A 114 -13.42 -24.07 11.93
CA LYS A 114 -12.36 -24.71 12.72
C LYS A 114 -11.35 -25.36 11.79
N VAL A 115 -10.07 -25.12 12.04
CA VAL A 115 -8.95 -25.65 11.25
C VAL A 115 -7.92 -26.30 12.18
N GLN A 116 -7.08 -27.18 11.62
CA GLN A 116 -6.02 -27.83 12.40
C GLN A 116 -4.75 -26.97 12.46
N LYS A 117 -4.48 -26.20 11.42
CA LYS A 117 -3.31 -25.31 11.34
C LYS A 117 -3.77 -23.92 10.91
N ALA A 118 -3.25 -22.89 11.58
CA ALA A 118 -3.52 -21.50 11.25
C ALA A 118 -2.95 -21.14 9.86
N TYR A 119 -3.70 -20.32 9.14
CA TYR A 119 -3.24 -19.73 7.89
C TYR A 119 -1.98 -18.89 8.11
N GLU A 120 -0.99 -19.13 7.31
CA GLU A 120 0.25 -18.35 7.26
C GLU A 120 0.37 -17.67 5.91
N VAL A 121 0.76 -16.40 5.94
CA VAL A 121 1.05 -15.66 4.72
C VAL A 121 2.41 -16.08 4.19
N LEU A 122 2.43 -16.64 2.98
CA LEU A 122 3.67 -16.96 2.29
C LEU A 122 4.14 -15.77 1.45
N ARG A 123 5.41 -15.40 1.60
CA ARG A 123 6.09 -14.37 0.80
C ARG A 123 7.43 -14.94 0.33
N PRO A 124 7.40 -15.91 -0.62
CA PRO A 124 8.58 -16.68 -0.98
C PRO A 124 9.70 -15.85 -1.60
N GLN A 125 9.35 -14.73 -2.25
CA GLN A 125 10.34 -13.85 -2.89
C GLN A 125 11.07 -12.94 -1.89
N THR A 126 10.58 -12.80 -0.64
CA THR A 126 11.26 -11.96 0.36
C THR A 126 12.67 -12.49 0.63
N PRO A 127 13.74 -11.73 0.35
CA PRO A 127 15.10 -12.19 0.57
C PRO A 127 15.37 -12.46 2.05
N LYS A 128 16.12 -13.53 2.32
CA LYS A 128 16.48 -13.94 3.70
C LYS A 128 17.98 -14.13 3.81
N PRO A 129 18.61 -13.74 4.92
CA PRO A 129 20.02 -14.04 5.16
C PRO A 129 20.25 -15.57 5.28
N PRO A 130 21.48 -16.06 4.97
CA PRO A 130 22.62 -15.26 4.54
C PRO A 130 22.52 -14.79 3.09
N PHE A 131 22.91 -13.53 2.83
CA PHE A 131 22.90 -12.94 1.48
C PHE A 131 24.23 -13.20 0.76
N ASN A 132 24.19 -13.36 -0.57
CA ASN A 132 25.39 -13.46 -1.41
C ASN A 132 25.99 -12.08 -1.76
N TYR A 133 25.54 -11.02 -1.08
CA TYR A 133 25.93 -9.65 -1.29
C TYR A 133 26.03 -8.91 0.06
N ASN A 134 26.62 -7.74 0.05
CA ASN A 134 26.66 -6.89 1.24
C ASN A 134 25.30 -6.20 1.43
N SER A 135 24.79 -6.24 2.65
CA SER A 135 23.58 -5.53 3.06
C SER A 135 23.87 -4.78 4.36
N ILE A 136 23.89 -3.45 4.28
CA ILE A 136 24.33 -2.59 5.39
C ILE A 136 23.24 -1.60 5.73
N ASP A 137 22.74 -1.68 6.95
CA ASP A 137 21.87 -0.66 7.51
C ASP A 137 22.69 0.56 7.91
N THR A 138 22.22 1.74 7.54
CA THR A 138 22.91 3.00 7.76
C THR A 138 21.92 4.11 8.13
N ILE A 139 22.47 5.22 8.59
CA ILE A 139 21.76 6.48 8.74
C ILE A 139 22.55 7.58 8.03
N TYR A 140 21.85 8.56 7.49
CA TYR A 140 22.45 9.78 6.93
C TYR A 140 21.56 10.99 7.23
N PHE A 141 22.01 12.16 6.89
CA PHE A 141 21.33 13.43 7.16
C PHE A 141 21.19 14.25 5.88
N ASN A 142 20.18 15.13 5.84
CA ASN A 142 20.16 16.20 4.85
C ASN A 142 21.26 17.24 5.14
N ALA A 143 21.47 18.17 4.22
CA ALA A 143 22.59 19.10 4.24
C ALA A 143 22.67 19.95 5.54
N ASP A 144 21.53 20.40 6.07
CA ASP A 144 21.44 21.21 7.29
C ASP A 144 21.31 20.36 8.57
N LYS A 145 21.34 19.03 8.44
CA LYS A 145 21.18 18.04 9.52
C LYS A 145 19.88 18.15 10.32
N SER A 146 18.87 18.80 9.77
CA SER A 146 17.54 18.90 10.39
C SER A 146 16.74 17.59 10.31
N LEU A 147 17.07 16.73 9.33
CA LEU A 147 16.44 15.42 9.12
C LEU A 147 17.49 14.32 9.08
N GLN A 148 17.17 13.23 9.77
CA GLN A 148 17.89 11.95 9.71
C GLN A 148 17.08 10.97 8.87
N TYR A 149 17.75 10.13 8.08
CA TYR A 149 17.14 9.07 7.29
C TYR A 149 17.73 7.72 7.65
N GLY A 150 16.87 6.74 7.93
CA GLY A 150 17.22 5.34 8.03
C GLY A 150 17.22 4.70 6.66
N ALA A 151 18.26 3.95 6.34
CA ALA A 151 18.39 3.33 5.03
C ALA A 151 19.09 1.97 5.10
N THR A 152 18.94 1.18 4.03
CA THR A 152 19.76 0.00 3.76
C THR A 152 20.37 0.13 2.38
N ILE A 153 21.69 0.00 2.30
CA ILE A 153 22.40 -0.15 1.02
C ILE A 153 22.79 -1.60 0.81
N THR A 154 22.48 -2.12 -0.38
CA THR A 154 22.97 -3.43 -0.82
C THR A 154 23.91 -3.24 -2.02
N TYR A 155 24.98 -4.04 -2.09
CA TYR A 155 25.94 -4.02 -3.22
C TYR A 155 26.64 -5.38 -3.34
N PRO A 156 27.09 -5.76 -4.56
CA PRO A 156 27.71 -7.06 -4.78
C PRO A 156 28.91 -7.33 -3.88
N ASN A 157 29.01 -8.55 -3.39
CA ASN A 157 30.21 -9.01 -2.71
C ASN A 157 31.24 -9.48 -3.76
N ASN A 158 32.40 -8.82 -3.81
CA ASN A 158 33.48 -9.21 -4.70
C ASN A 158 34.82 -9.35 -3.93
N PRO A 159 35.01 -10.49 -3.26
CA PRO A 159 36.20 -10.71 -2.41
C PRO A 159 37.51 -10.62 -3.18
N ALA A 160 37.56 -10.96 -4.46
CA ALA A 160 38.80 -10.90 -5.28
C ALA A 160 39.32 -9.47 -5.45
N VAL A 161 38.41 -8.48 -5.51
CA VAL A 161 38.77 -7.07 -5.65
C VAL A 161 39.07 -6.42 -4.31
N GLN A 162 38.35 -6.80 -3.27
CA GLN A 162 38.58 -6.34 -1.89
C GLN A 162 40.01 -6.78 -1.42
N ASN A 163 40.39 -8.00 -1.74
CA ASN A 163 41.74 -8.54 -1.42
C ASN A 163 42.88 -7.87 -2.22
N ALA A 164 42.56 -7.25 -3.36
CA ALA A 164 43.54 -6.52 -4.19
C ALA A 164 43.69 -5.04 -3.80
N GLY A 165 42.99 -4.56 -2.75
CA GLY A 165 43.03 -3.16 -2.34
C GLY A 165 42.37 -2.20 -3.34
N LYS A 166 41.59 -2.73 -4.29
CA LYS A 166 40.89 -1.95 -5.31
C LYS A 166 39.42 -1.81 -4.91
N PHE A 167 38.84 -0.63 -5.07
CA PHE A 167 37.42 -0.41 -4.91
C PHE A 167 36.69 -0.78 -6.20
N ASN A 168 35.61 -1.57 -6.09
CA ASN A 168 34.65 -1.71 -7.17
C ASN A 168 33.62 -0.59 -7.03
N TYR A 169 33.42 0.17 -8.10
CA TYR A 169 32.38 1.16 -8.21
C TYR A 169 31.19 0.55 -8.94
N TYR A 170 30.04 0.54 -8.28
CA TYR A 170 28.82 -0.03 -8.85
C TYR A 170 27.87 1.06 -9.35
N PRO A 171 27.26 0.88 -10.54
CA PRO A 171 26.08 1.66 -10.89
C PRO A 171 25.09 1.58 -9.74
N THR A 172 24.50 2.71 -9.35
CA THR A 172 23.73 2.79 -8.11
C THR A 172 22.34 3.33 -8.37
N VAL A 173 21.33 2.68 -7.80
CA VAL A 173 19.94 3.14 -7.83
C VAL A 173 19.41 3.45 -6.44
N ILE A 174 18.56 4.47 -6.35
CA ILE A 174 17.75 4.78 -5.18
C ILE A 174 16.32 4.38 -5.49
N LEU A 175 15.67 3.61 -4.59
CA LEU A 175 14.26 3.27 -4.69
C LEU A 175 13.43 4.33 -3.97
N ILE A 176 12.33 4.78 -4.62
CA ILE A 176 11.44 5.85 -4.14
C ILE A 176 10.04 5.26 -4.00
N THR A 177 9.52 5.28 -2.79
CA THR A 177 8.25 4.70 -2.38
C THR A 177 7.03 5.40 -3.01
N GLY A 178 5.92 4.67 -3.07
CA GLY A 178 4.61 5.21 -3.46
C GLY A 178 3.94 6.03 -2.34
N SER A 179 2.68 6.38 -2.55
CA SER A 179 1.88 7.18 -1.64
C SER A 179 1.66 6.51 -0.28
N GLY A 180 1.63 7.33 0.76
CA GLY A 180 1.51 6.86 2.14
C GLY A 180 2.86 6.73 2.81
N GLN A 181 2.87 6.66 4.15
CA GLN A 181 4.08 6.51 4.92
C GLN A 181 4.59 5.06 4.84
N GLN A 182 5.73 4.85 4.18
CA GLN A 182 6.31 3.56 3.86
C GLN A 182 7.64 3.32 4.59
N ASP A 183 7.91 2.07 4.95
CA ASP A 183 9.27 1.66 5.29
C ASP A 183 10.11 1.51 4.00
N ARG A 184 11.43 1.36 4.16
CA ARG A 184 12.40 1.21 3.06
C ARG A 184 12.14 0.04 2.12
N ASP A 185 11.32 -0.92 2.52
CA ASP A 185 10.96 -2.11 1.73
C ASP A 185 9.63 -1.92 0.98
N GLU A 186 8.95 -0.76 1.19
CA GLU A 186 7.59 -0.49 0.70
C GLU A 186 6.64 -1.60 1.14
N THR A 187 6.66 -1.92 2.45
CA THR A 187 5.94 -3.07 2.98
C THR A 187 4.43 -2.86 2.93
N ILE A 188 3.75 -3.66 2.11
CA ILE A 188 2.29 -3.68 1.99
C ILE A 188 1.78 -5.11 2.04
N PHE A 189 0.82 -5.40 2.93
CA PHE A 189 0.27 -6.76 3.13
C PHE A 189 1.38 -7.83 3.34
N MET A 190 2.44 -7.48 4.05
CA MET A 190 3.63 -8.32 4.28
C MET A 190 4.47 -8.61 3.02
N HIS A 191 4.12 -8.09 1.86
CA HIS A 191 5.02 -8.00 0.74
C HIS A 191 6.10 -6.94 0.98
N LYS A 192 7.29 -7.17 0.41
CA LYS A 192 8.43 -6.25 0.48
C LYS A 192 9.00 -6.03 -0.93
N PRO A 193 8.26 -5.35 -1.82
CA PRO A 193 8.64 -5.24 -3.21
C PRO A 193 10.03 -4.61 -3.40
N PHE A 194 10.39 -3.61 -2.60
CA PHE A 194 11.70 -2.97 -2.72
C PHE A 194 12.84 -3.86 -2.22
N ALA A 195 12.60 -4.73 -1.23
CA ALA A 195 13.60 -5.73 -0.87
C ALA A 195 13.83 -6.73 -2.02
N VAL A 196 12.76 -7.16 -2.71
CA VAL A 196 12.85 -8.06 -3.86
C VAL A 196 13.56 -7.41 -5.05
N ILE A 197 13.24 -6.16 -5.37
CA ILE A 197 13.92 -5.41 -6.44
C ILE A 197 15.41 -5.23 -6.11
N ALA A 198 15.73 -4.87 -4.86
CA ALA A 198 17.10 -4.66 -4.41
C ALA A 198 17.93 -5.95 -4.47
N ASP A 199 17.40 -7.07 -4.01
CA ASP A 199 18.04 -8.39 -4.10
C ASP A 199 18.36 -8.75 -5.55
N TYR A 200 17.36 -8.63 -6.43
CA TYR A 200 17.52 -8.93 -7.85
C TYR A 200 18.56 -8.03 -8.54
N LEU A 201 18.50 -6.72 -8.32
CA LEU A 201 19.42 -5.76 -8.94
C LEU A 201 20.84 -5.87 -8.38
N THR A 202 20.97 -6.17 -7.08
CA THR A 202 22.28 -6.42 -6.48
C THR A 202 22.93 -7.66 -7.08
N GLY A 203 22.17 -8.72 -7.33
CA GLY A 203 22.61 -9.89 -8.08
C GLY A 203 23.01 -9.58 -9.54
N LYS A 204 22.45 -8.53 -10.14
CA LYS A 204 22.82 -8.01 -11.46
C LYS A 204 24.02 -7.05 -11.45
N GLY A 205 24.58 -6.75 -10.28
CA GLY A 205 25.79 -5.93 -10.14
C GLY A 205 25.54 -4.45 -9.93
N PHE A 206 24.40 -4.07 -9.36
CA PHE A 206 24.08 -2.71 -8.94
C PHE A 206 24.22 -2.55 -7.43
N ALA A 207 24.57 -1.36 -6.98
CA ALA A 207 24.28 -0.95 -5.62
C ALA A 207 22.86 -0.39 -5.55
N VAL A 208 22.15 -0.68 -4.45
CA VAL A 208 20.74 -0.25 -4.29
C VAL A 208 20.55 0.36 -2.92
N LEU A 209 20.09 1.61 -2.87
CA LEU A 209 19.69 2.29 -1.64
C LEU A 209 18.18 2.27 -1.50
N ARG A 210 17.71 1.82 -0.33
CA ARG A 210 16.31 1.86 0.13
C ARG A 210 16.23 2.69 1.38
N VAL A 211 15.26 3.59 1.48
CA VAL A 211 15.17 4.60 2.54
C VAL A 211 13.80 4.54 3.20
N ASP A 212 13.77 4.62 4.54
CA ASP A 212 12.53 4.81 5.29
C ASP A 212 11.99 6.23 5.07
N ASP A 213 10.70 6.36 4.83
CA ASP A 213 10.05 7.67 4.75
C ASP A 213 10.15 8.45 6.05
N ARG A 214 9.88 9.74 6.00
CA ARG A 214 9.87 10.62 7.19
C ARG A 214 9.00 10.05 8.29
N GLY A 215 9.54 9.97 9.50
CA GLY A 215 8.85 9.55 10.71
C GLY A 215 8.59 8.05 10.84
N ILE A 216 9.22 7.20 9.98
CA ILE A 216 9.17 5.75 10.12
C ILE A 216 10.57 5.16 10.29
N GLY A 217 10.67 3.98 10.89
CA GLY A 217 11.93 3.29 11.10
C GLY A 217 12.93 4.14 11.88
N LYS A 218 14.08 4.45 11.25
CA LYS A 218 15.11 5.34 11.80
C LYS A 218 15.07 6.76 11.21
N SER A 219 14.09 7.05 10.33
CA SER A 219 13.93 8.38 9.76
C SER A 219 13.16 9.31 10.67
N THR A 220 13.64 10.54 10.81
CA THR A 220 12.97 11.62 11.55
C THR A 220 12.06 12.43 10.63
N GLY A 221 11.42 13.46 11.17
CA GLY A 221 10.52 14.34 10.42
C GLY A 221 9.06 13.99 10.61
N ASN A 222 8.20 14.71 9.94
CA ASN A 222 6.75 14.58 10.07
C ASN A 222 6.11 14.36 8.70
N PHE A 223 5.72 13.13 8.42
CA PHE A 223 5.08 12.75 7.16
C PHE A 223 3.78 13.54 6.90
N THR A 224 2.91 13.66 7.89
CA THR A 224 1.58 14.28 7.72
C THR A 224 1.61 15.77 7.41
N LYS A 225 2.74 16.43 7.69
CA LYS A 225 2.97 17.87 7.36
C LYS A 225 3.79 18.06 6.08
N SER A 226 4.25 16.97 5.45
CA SER A 226 5.10 16.98 4.27
C SER A 226 4.30 16.84 2.98
N THR A 227 4.92 17.21 1.88
CA THR A 227 4.37 17.12 0.52
C THR A 227 5.30 16.27 -0.35
N SER A 228 4.85 15.88 -1.54
CA SER A 228 5.72 15.18 -2.51
C SER A 228 6.94 16.03 -2.92
N ALA A 229 6.86 17.37 -2.83
CA ALA A 229 8.03 18.24 -3.02
C ALA A 229 9.07 18.07 -1.89
N ASP A 230 8.62 17.82 -0.67
CA ASP A 230 9.52 17.55 0.45
C ASP A 230 10.14 16.16 0.34
N PHE A 231 9.37 15.15 -0.14
CA PHE A 231 9.91 13.82 -0.43
C PHE A 231 10.93 13.85 -1.58
N ALA A 232 10.74 14.72 -2.57
CA ALA A 232 11.76 14.96 -3.60
C ALA A 232 13.09 15.48 -2.99
N LYS A 233 13.05 16.36 -1.99
CA LYS A 233 14.25 16.82 -1.26
C LYS A 233 14.90 15.67 -0.47
N ASP A 234 14.12 14.73 0.04
CA ASP A 234 14.66 13.54 0.72
C ASP A 234 15.44 12.64 -0.25
N VAL A 235 14.95 12.51 -1.49
CA VAL A 235 15.67 11.82 -2.57
C VAL A 235 16.93 12.59 -2.98
N GLU A 236 16.89 13.92 -3.02
CA GLU A 236 18.09 14.74 -3.28
C GLU A 236 19.14 14.54 -2.17
N ALA A 237 18.73 14.49 -0.89
CA ALA A 237 19.62 14.16 0.22
C ALA A 237 20.21 12.73 0.11
N ALA A 238 19.41 11.75 -0.34
CA ALA A 238 19.87 10.41 -0.63
C ALA A 238 20.91 10.38 -1.76
N LEU A 239 20.72 11.16 -2.83
CA LEU A 239 21.70 11.34 -3.91
C LEU A 239 23.02 11.92 -3.39
N ASP A 240 22.96 12.92 -2.51
CA ASP A 240 24.15 13.50 -1.93
C ASP A 240 24.88 12.53 -1.00
N PHE A 241 24.13 11.75 -0.21
CA PHE A 241 24.69 10.72 0.65
C PHE A 241 25.41 9.61 -0.15
N ILE A 242 24.76 9.01 -1.17
CA ILE A 242 25.37 7.89 -1.89
C ILE A 242 26.68 8.29 -2.60
N LYS A 243 26.82 9.55 -2.99
CA LYS A 243 28.09 10.06 -3.60
C LYS A 243 29.26 10.04 -2.62
N THR A 244 29.04 9.94 -1.32
CA THR A 244 30.08 9.83 -0.30
C THR A 244 30.56 8.39 -0.10
N LEU A 245 29.83 7.40 -0.65
CA LEU A 245 30.10 5.99 -0.42
C LEU A 245 31.16 5.45 -1.41
N PRO A 246 32.20 4.77 -0.93
CA PRO A 246 33.32 4.32 -1.77
C PRO A 246 32.98 3.21 -2.76
N VAL A 247 31.77 2.65 -2.68
CA VAL A 247 31.27 1.58 -3.56
C VAL A 247 30.45 2.10 -4.73
N VAL A 248 30.16 3.40 -4.77
CA VAL A 248 29.23 4.03 -5.72
C VAL A 248 29.97 4.63 -6.91
N ASP A 249 29.56 4.25 -8.13
CA ASP A 249 29.95 4.94 -9.36
C ASP A 249 29.08 6.20 -9.52
N THR A 250 29.64 7.34 -9.16
CA THR A 250 28.94 8.64 -9.22
C THR A 250 28.57 9.10 -10.64
N ASN A 251 29.13 8.45 -11.67
CA ASN A 251 28.78 8.71 -13.06
C ASN A 251 27.60 7.85 -13.55
N LYS A 252 27.11 6.91 -12.73
CA LYS A 252 26.09 5.94 -13.09
C LYS A 252 25.00 5.87 -11.99
N LEU A 253 24.44 7.01 -11.65
CA LEU A 253 23.37 7.13 -10.67
C LEU A 253 22.00 7.08 -11.33
N GLY A 254 21.06 6.37 -10.73
CA GLY A 254 19.69 6.28 -11.21
C GLY A 254 18.66 6.24 -10.09
N LEU A 255 17.40 6.43 -10.48
CA LEU A 255 16.24 6.38 -9.59
C LEU A 255 15.24 5.36 -10.10
N ILE A 256 14.60 4.62 -9.19
CA ILE A 256 13.44 3.77 -9.49
C ILE A 256 12.32 4.23 -8.58
N GLY A 257 11.23 4.74 -9.15
CA GLY A 257 10.09 5.23 -8.37
C GLY A 257 8.82 4.45 -8.67
N HIS A 258 8.10 4.03 -7.64
CA HIS A 258 6.81 3.37 -7.75
C HIS A 258 5.68 4.35 -7.45
N SER A 259 4.63 4.36 -8.29
CA SER A 259 3.42 5.17 -8.06
C SER A 259 3.78 6.66 -7.86
N GLU A 260 3.55 7.26 -6.68
CA GLU A 260 4.01 8.63 -6.35
C GLU A 260 5.52 8.78 -6.50
N GLY A 261 6.31 7.74 -6.18
CA GLY A 261 7.75 7.73 -6.45
C GLY A 261 8.08 7.87 -7.94
N GLY A 262 7.20 7.33 -8.81
CA GLY A 262 7.28 7.54 -10.26
C GLY A 262 6.97 8.97 -10.71
N MET A 263 6.33 9.79 -9.88
CA MET A 263 6.16 11.23 -10.02
C MET A 263 7.38 12.00 -9.48
N ILE A 264 7.94 11.54 -8.35
CA ILE A 264 9.09 12.17 -7.68
C ILE A 264 10.37 11.98 -8.50
N ALA A 265 10.58 10.82 -9.09
CA ALA A 265 11.80 10.53 -9.86
C ALA A 265 12.04 11.53 -11.02
N PRO A 266 11.07 11.85 -11.89
CA PRO A 266 11.22 12.90 -12.89
C PRO A 266 11.41 14.30 -12.28
N LEU A 267 10.71 14.62 -11.18
CA LEU A 267 10.86 15.91 -10.48
C LEU A 267 12.31 16.14 -10.01
N VAL A 268 12.95 15.09 -9.47
CA VAL A 268 14.36 15.13 -9.06
C VAL A 268 15.29 15.13 -10.28
N ALA A 269 15.12 14.20 -11.22
CA ALA A 269 16.01 14.06 -12.37
C ALA A 269 15.99 15.25 -13.32
N SER A 270 14.89 16.02 -13.36
CA SER A 270 14.83 17.28 -14.13
C SER A 270 15.83 18.33 -13.63
N LYS A 271 16.17 18.31 -12.33
CA LYS A 271 17.06 19.25 -11.65
C LYS A 271 18.47 18.67 -11.44
N ARG A 272 18.58 17.41 -11.10
CA ARG A 272 19.81 16.71 -10.71
C ARG A 272 20.44 15.99 -11.92
N LYS A 273 21.37 16.64 -12.61
CA LYS A 273 21.97 16.17 -13.89
C LYS A 273 22.91 14.98 -13.72
N GLU A 274 23.34 14.66 -12.51
CA GLU A 274 24.06 13.43 -12.17
C GLU A 274 23.18 12.18 -12.26
N VAL A 275 21.83 12.29 -12.24
CA VAL A 275 20.93 11.18 -12.52
C VAL A 275 20.99 10.84 -14.01
N LYS A 276 21.48 9.65 -14.35
CA LYS A 276 21.72 9.18 -15.71
C LYS A 276 20.59 8.32 -16.29
N PHE A 277 19.81 7.72 -15.42
CA PHE A 277 18.67 6.90 -15.82
C PHE A 277 17.59 6.88 -14.72
N ILE A 278 16.34 6.74 -15.14
CA ILE A 278 15.22 6.53 -14.22
C ILE A 278 14.32 5.39 -14.70
N VAL A 279 13.70 4.69 -13.73
CA VAL A 279 12.67 3.70 -13.99
C VAL A 279 11.39 4.15 -13.28
N LEU A 280 10.30 4.26 -14.02
CA LEU A 280 8.99 4.62 -13.52
C LEU A 280 8.13 3.36 -13.47
N LEU A 281 7.76 2.94 -12.27
CA LEU A 281 6.89 1.80 -12.01
C LEU A 281 5.49 2.33 -11.69
N ALA A 282 4.53 2.14 -12.59
CA ALA A 282 3.17 2.68 -12.46
C ALA A 282 3.16 4.19 -12.14
N GLY A 283 4.07 4.93 -12.76
CA GLY A 283 4.19 6.38 -12.57
C GLY A 283 3.14 7.17 -13.36
N PRO A 284 2.67 8.32 -12.83
CA PRO A 284 1.72 9.19 -13.53
C PRO A 284 2.32 9.80 -14.79
N GLY A 285 1.53 9.82 -15.89
CA GLY A 285 1.89 10.47 -17.15
C GLY A 285 1.03 11.68 -17.52
N VAL A 286 -0.02 11.92 -16.71
CA VAL A 286 -0.94 13.05 -16.84
C VAL A 286 -1.12 13.71 -15.47
N ASN A 287 -1.79 14.87 -15.42
CA ASN A 287 -2.00 15.55 -14.15
C ASN A 287 -2.72 14.65 -13.13
N ILE A 288 -2.36 14.79 -11.87
CA ILE A 288 -2.81 13.87 -10.80
C ILE A 288 -4.31 13.93 -10.57
N LEU A 289 -4.94 15.07 -10.77
CA LEU A 289 -6.40 15.17 -10.64
C LEU A 289 -7.12 14.26 -11.65
N GLN A 290 -6.59 14.14 -12.87
CA GLN A 290 -7.09 13.19 -13.87
C GLN A 290 -6.79 11.74 -13.44
N VAL A 291 -5.57 11.44 -13.00
CA VAL A 291 -5.20 10.11 -12.50
C VAL A 291 -6.16 9.65 -11.40
N MET A 292 -6.41 10.50 -10.40
CA MET A 292 -7.31 10.20 -9.28
C MET A 292 -8.76 10.04 -9.72
N SER A 293 -9.20 10.83 -10.69
CA SER A 293 -10.55 10.72 -11.26
C SER A 293 -10.76 9.37 -11.96
N GLU A 294 -9.80 8.96 -12.79
CA GLU A 294 -9.80 7.67 -13.48
C GLU A 294 -9.64 6.49 -12.51
N GLN A 295 -8.83 6.62 -11.47
CA GLN A 295 -8.72 5.63 -10.38
C GLN A 295 -10.07 5.41 -9.68
N ILE A 296 -10.78 6.49 -9.32
CA ILE A 296 -12.09 6.41 -8.65
C ILE A 296 -13.11 5.73 -9.55
N GLU A 297 -13.09 6.01 -10.84
CA GLU A 297 -13.93 5.33 -11.83
C GLU A 297 -13.61 3.83 -11.87
N ALA A 298 -12.34 3.45 -12.05
CA ALA A 298 -11.92 2.06 -12.16
C ALA A 298 -12.19 1.26 -10.87
N VAL A 299 -11.86 1.83 -9.71
CA VAL A 299 -12.13 1.21 -8.40
C VAL A 299 -13.65 1.07 -8.19
N GLY A 300 -14.44 2.08 -8.51
CA GLY A 300 -15.90 2.03 -8.41
C GLY A 300 -16.48 0.88 -9.24
N ALA A 301 -16.05 0.73 -10.49
CA ALA A 301 -16.51 -0.35 -11.36
C ALA A 301 -16.17 -1.74 -10.82
N ILE A 302 -14.94 -1.94 -10.30
CA ILE A 302 -14.52 -3.26 -9.78
C ILE A 302 -15.15 -3.59 -8.42
N THR A 303 -15.61 -2.56 -7.68
CA THR A 303 -16.29 -2.73 -6.38
C THR A 303 -17.81 -2.79 -6.48
N GLY A 304 -18.38 -2.81 -7.69
CA GLY A 304 -19.78 -3.14 -7.95
C GLY A 304 -20.65 -1.97 -8.38
N LEU A 305 -20.11 -0.77 -8.61
CA LEU A 305 -20.87 0.29 -9.27
C LEU A 305 -21.13 -0.08 -10.74
N SER A 306 -22.29 0.29 -11.23
CA SER A 306 -22.54 0.27 -12.67
C SER A 306 -21.51 1.16 -13.39
N LEU A 307 -21.17 0.84 -14.63
CA LEU A 307 -20.17 1.61 -15.41
C LEU A 307 -20.53 3.11 -15.49
N ASN A 308 -21.80 3.42 -15.62
CA ASN A 308 -22.26 4.81 -15.65
C ASN A 308 -22.13 5.50 -14.28
N ALA A 309 -22.39 4.79 -13.19
CA ALA A 309 -22.21 5.32 -11.84
C ALA A 309 -20.70 5.52 -11.53
N ALA A 310 -19.86 4.55 -11.86
CA ALA A 310 -18.42 4.66 -11.70
C ALA A 310 -17.86 5.89 -12.44
N LYS A 311 -18.25 6.07 -13.71
CA LYS A 311 -17.87 7.24 -14.52
C LYS A 311 -18.37 8.55 -13.94
N ALA A 312 -19.61 8.58 -13.47
CA ALA A 312 -20.17 9.75 -12.80
C ALA A 312 -19.43 10.08 -11.49
N ASN A 313 -19.00 9.06 -10.73
CA ASN A 313 -18.22 9.22 -9.50
C ASN A 313 -16.84 9.83 -9.77
N GLY A 314 -16.11 9.35 -10.78
CA GLY A 314 -14.86 9.96 -11.22
C GLY A 314 -15.03 11.42 -11.64
N ALA A 315 -16.09 11.72 -12.42
CA ALA A 315 -16.41 13.09 -12.83
C ALA A 315 -16.76 14.00 -11.64
N PHE A 316 -17.49 13.49 -10.64
CA PHE A 316 -17.77 14.22 -9.40
C PHE A 316 -16.50 14.54 -8.63
N PHE A 317 -15.60 13.56 -8.48
CA PHE A 317 -14.30 13.79 -7.83
C PHE A 317 -13.49 14.87 -8.57
N ASN A 318 -13.41 14.80 -9.90
CA ASN A 318 -12.71 15.80 -10.72
C ASN A 318 -13.27 17.20 -10.52
N LEU A 319 -14.60 17.35 -10.49
CA LEU A 319 -15.28 18.61 -10.27
C LEU A 319 -14.94 19.22 -8.91
N VAL A 320 -15.01 18.42 -7.84
CA VAL A 320 -14.70 18.87 -6.47
C VAL A 320 -13.19 19.10 -6.30
N GLY A 321 -12.36 18.22 -6.83
CA GLY A 321 -10.89 18.31 -6.76
C GLY A 321 -10.33 19.58 -7.43
N LYS A 322 -10.93 20.06 -8.50
CA LYS A 322 -10.59 21.36 -9.11
C LYS A 322 -10.74 22.52 -8.13
N GLN A 323 -11.73 22.47 -7.24
CA GLN A 323 -11.93 23.52 -6.24
C GLN A 323 -10.87 23.48 -5.13
N VAL A 324 -10.41 22.28 -4.76
CA VAL A 324 -9.30 22.10 -3.80
C VAL A 324 -8.00 22.69 -4.37
N ASN A 325 -7.75 22.47 -5.65
CA ASN A 325 -6.57 22.97 -6.37
C ASN A 325 -6.56 24.50 -6.53
N LEU A 326 -7.72 25.09 -6.79
CA LEU A 326 -7.84 26.53 -7.01
C LEU A 326 -7.65 27.34 -5.73
N ASN A 327 -7.70 26.70 -4.56
CA ASN A 327 -7.63 27.40 -3.25
C ASN A 327 -6.22 27.83 -2.79
N ALA A 328 -5.19 27.60 -3.57
CA ALA A 328 -3.88 28.18 -3.32
C ALA A 328 -3.88 29.70 -3.66
N GLY A 329 -4.62 30.49 -2.87
CA GLY A 329 -4.67 31.95 -2.98
C GLY A 329 -6.00 32.54 -3.48
N ILE A 330 -7.04 31.76 -3.73
CA ILE A 330 -8.38 32.21 -4.16
C ILE A 330 -9.41 31.86 -3.08
N THR A 331 -10.29 32.80 -2.74
CA THR A 331 -11.39 32.55 -1.80
C THR A 331 -12.32 31.48 -2.35
N PHE A 332 -12.42 30.34 -1.65
CA PHE A 332 -13.33 29.25 -1.97
C PHE A 332 -14.79 29.75 -2.00
N SER A 333 -15.42 29.66 -3.16
CA SER A 333 -16.84 29.99 -3.30
C SER A 333 -17.70 28.73 -3.21
N LYS A 334 -18.33 28.49 -2.08
CA LYS A 334 -19.33 27.42 -1.91
C LYS A 334 -20.45 27.52 -2.96
N ILE A 335 -20.88 28.73 -3.30
CA ILE A 335 -21.92 28.96 -4.29
C ILE A 335 -21.51 28.43 -5.66
N THR A 336 -20.29 28.75 -6.10
CA THR A 336 -19.75 28.24 -7.38
C THR A 336 -19.65 26.71 -7.39
N LEU A 337 -19.13 26.12 -6.30
CA LEU A 337 -19.06 24.66 -6.17
C LEU A 337 -20.44 24.03 -6.28
N TYR A 338 -21.43 24.51 -5.51
CA TYR A 338 -22.77 23.94 -5.47
C TYR A 338 -23.48 24.08 -6.83
N ASN A 339 -23.33 25.21 -7.51
CA ASN A 339 -23.86 25.39 -8.86
C ASN A 339 -23.24 24.39 -9.84
N ASN A 340 -21.93 24.16 -9.77
CA ASN A 340 -21.25 23.19 -10.61
C ASN A 340 -21.71 21.75 -10.32
N ILE A 341 -21.94 21.40 -9.05
CA ILE A 341 -22.47 20.11 -8.64
C ILE A 341 -23.90 19.89 -9.17
N GLU A 342 -24.77 20.90 -9.07
CA GLU A 342 -26.13 20.79 -9.60
C GLU A 342 -26.15 20.69 -11.15
N ASN A 343 -25.29 21.44 -11.83
CA ASN A 343 -25.11 21.33 -13.26
C ASN A 343 -24.59 19.93 -13.69
N TRP A 344 -23.72 19.31 -12.89
CA TRP A 344 -23.29 17.93 -13.08
C TRP A 344 -24.46 16.97 -12.85
N ALA A 345 -25.16 17.12 -11.72
CA ALA A 345 -26.28 16.24 -11.35
C ALA A 345 -27.43 16.28 -12.37
N ALA A 346 -27.72 17.44 -12.95
CA ALA A 346 -28.74 17.59 -14.00
C ALA A 346 -28.49 16.75 -15.26
N LYS A 347 -27.24 16.31 -15.49
CA LYS A 347 -26.82 15.46 -16.61
C LYS A 347 -26.85 13.97 -16.28
N ILE A 348 -27.11 13.61 -15.02
CA ILE A 348 -27.02 12.24 -14.51
C ILE A 348 -28.43 11.75 -14.13
N SER A 349 -28.78 10.54 -14.51
CA SER A 349 -30.09 9.98 -14.19
C SER A 349 -30.24 9.75 -12.66
N LEU A 350 -31.47 9.90 -12.15
CA LEU A 350 -31.74 9.72 -10.73
C LEU A 350 -31.36 8.33 -10.17
N PRO A 351 -31.53 7.21 -10.90
CA PRO A 351 -31.02 5.91 -10.46
C PRO A 351 -29.51 5.92 -10.19
N ILE A 352 -28.69 6.50 -11.08
CA ILE A 352 -27.25 6.63 -10.90
C ILE A 352 -26.90 7.51 -9.71
N LEU A 353 -27.56 8.65 -9.53
CA LEU A 353 -27.38 9.51 -8.35
C LEU A 353 -27.72 8.78 -7.04
N LYS A 354 -28.75 7.93 -7.05
CA LYS A 354 -29.12 7.08 -5.90
C LYS A 354 -28.08 6.00 -5.63
N GLU A 355 -27.56 5.34 -6.66
CA GLU A 355 -26.49 4.36 -6.57
C GLU A 355 -25.23 4.97 -5.94
N LEU A 356 -24.89 6.20 -6.29
CA LEU A 356 -23.79 6.97 -5.70
C LEU A 356 -24.13 7.55 -4.31
N SER A 357 -25.34 7.30 -3.77
CA SER A 357 -25.83 7.88 -2.51
C SER A 357 -25.91 9.42 -2.50
N VAL A 358 -25.97 10.07 -3.66
CA VAL A 358 -26.05 11.54 -3.84
C VAL A 358 -27.34 11.98 -4.53
N GLY A 359 -28.45 11.27 -4.30
CA GLY A 359 -29.73 11.48 -4.98
C GLY A 359 -30.46 12.79 -4.60
N SER A 360 -30.14 13.43 -3.47
CA SER A 360 -30.69 14.74 -3.10
C SER A 360 -29.61 15.83 -3.10
N LYS A 361 -30.01 17.09 -3.18
CA LYS A 361 -29.12 18.25 -3.16
C LYS A 361 -28.24 18.25 -1.89
N GLU A 362 -28.86 18.04 -0.72
CA GLU A 362 -28.17 18.03 0.58
C GLU A 362 -27.11 16.93 0.65
N LYS A 363 -27.39 15.74 0.09
CA LYS A 363 -26.43 14.64 0.02
C LYS A 363 -25.27 14.95 -0.88
N ARG A 364 -25.50 15.62 -2.02
CA ARG A 364 -24.43 16.05 -2.94
C ARG A 364 -23.51 17.10 -2.31
N GLU A 365 -24.12 18.11 -1.68
CA GLU A 365 -23.37 19.16 -0.98
C GLU A 365 -22.53 18.56 0.16
N LYS A 366 -23.13 17.66 0.96
CA LYS A 366 -22.42 16.96 2.03
C LYS A 366 -21.25 16.12 1.47
N ALA A 367 -21.47 15.33 0.45
CA ALA A 367 -20.43 14.51 -0.18
C ALA A 367 -19.25 15.37 -0.68
N ALA A 368 -19.53 16.53 -1.25
CA ALA A 368 -18.51 17.46 -1.70
C ALA A 368 -17.72 18.07 -0.54
N LEU A 369 -18.39 18.46 0.54
CA LEU A 369 -17.73 18.99 1.73
C LEU A 369 -16.88 17.93 2.44
N ASP A 370 -17.40 16.71 2.59
CA ASP A 370 -16.66 15.58 3.16
C ASP A 370 -15.38 15.27 2.33
N LEU A 371 -15.48 15.38 1.00
CA LEU A 371 -14.33 15.19 0.11
C LEU A 371 -13.29 16.32 0.28
N ILE A 372 -13.74 17.58 0.34
CA ILE A 372 -12.87 18.74 0.58
C ILE A 372 -12.16 18.60 1.92
N GLU A 373 -12.86 18.20 2.98
CA GLU A 373 -12.28 18.01 4.31
C GLU A 373 -11.20 16.92 4.30
N LYS A 374 -11.48 15.76 3.69
CA LYS A 374 -10.52 14.65 3.54
C LYS A 374 -9.26 15.06 2.77
N THR A 375 -9.42 15.93 1.78
CA THR A 375 -8.30 16.40 0.93
C THR A 375 -7.63 17.66 1.46
N ASN A 376 -8.12 18.22 2.59
CA ASN A 376 -7.61 19.47 3.16
C ASN A 376 -6.35 19.27 4.02
N ASN A 377 -5.32 18.66 3.46
CA ASN A 377 -4.01 18.52 4.06
C ASN A 377 -2.92 18.94 3.06
N PRO A 378 -1.71 19.29 3.51
CA PRO A 378 -0.64 19.79 2.64
C PRO A 378 -0.27 18.83 1.52
N TRP A 379 -0.14 17.52 1.85
CA TRP A 379 0.22 16.51 0.89
C TRP A 379 -0.83 16.39 -0.23
N PHE A 380 -2.11 16.26 0.14
CA PHE A 380 -3.16 16.03 -0.86
C PHE A 380 -3.35 17.23 -1.78
N LYS A 381 -3.25 18.46 -1.24
CA LYS A 381 -3.31 19.70 -2.04
C LYS A 381 -2.18 19.76 -3.05
N TYR A 382 -0.95 19.51 -2.63
CA TYR A 382 0.19 19.47 -3.53
C TYR A 382 0.04 18.35 -4.57
N PHE A 383 -0.32 17.14 -4.12
CA PHE A 383 -0.49 15.98 -4.97
C PHE A 383 -1.52 16.22 -6.07
N LEU A 384 -2.74 16.65 -5.73
CA LEU A 384 -3.78 16.94 -6.73
C LEU A 384 -3.40 18.06 -7.71
N SER A 385 -2.54 19.00 -7.31
CA SER A 385 -2.08 20.10 -8.18
C SER A 385 -0.95 19.71 -9.11
N PHE A 386 -0.34 18.55 -8.89
CA PHE A 386 0.86 18.16 -9.61
C PHE A 386 0.57 17.73 -11.06
N ASP A 387 1.40 18.23 -11.98
CA ASP A 387 1.46 17.80 -13.37
C ASP A 387 2.86 17.27 -13.66
N PRO A 388 3.04 15.99 -14.00
CA PRO A 388 4.34 15.40 -14.31
C PRO A 388 4.91 15.86 -15.65
N VAL A 389 4.07 16.33 -16.58
CA VAL A 389 4.45 16.61 -17.97
C VAL A 389 5.63 17.62 -18.06
N PRO A 390 5.64 18.76 -17.37
CA PRO A 390 6.77 19.70 -17.44
C PRO A 390 8.10 19.09 -17.00
N TYR A 391 8.09 18.20 -16.02
CA TYR A 391 9.29 17.54 -15.50
C TYR A 391 9.79 16.43 -16.46
N LEU A 392 8.88 15.64 -17.01
CA LEU A 392 9.19 14.64 -18.03
C LEU A 392 9.80 15.27 -19.29
N GLN A 393 9.31 16.42 -19.72
CA GLN A 393 9.84 17.17 -20.86
C GLN A 393 11.25 17.73 -20.61
N GLN A 394 11.64 17.99 -19.37
CA GLN A 394 12.97 18.49 -18.99
C GLN A 394 14.03 17.39 -18.86
N LEU A 395 13.65 16.11 -18.94
CA LEU A 395 14.58 15.01 -18.79
C LEU A 395 15.59 14.95 -19.94
N SER A 396 16.84 14.63 -19.57
CA SER A 396 17.94 14.31 -20.49
C SER A 396 18.53 12.92 -20.23
N CYS A 397 18.16 12.29 -19.11
CA CYS A 397 18.57 10.94 -18.73
C CYS A 397 17.78 9.87 -19.49
N ALA A 398 18.24 8.62 -19.46
CA ALA A 398 17.48 7.48 -20.01
C ALA A 398 16.25 7.18 -19.14
N VAL A 399 15.15 6.74 -19.77
CA VAL A 399 13.86 6.49 -19.08
C VAL A 399 13.29 5.14 -19.47
N LEU A 400 12.99 4.29 -18.48
CA LEU A 400 12.11 3.14 -18.63
C LEU A 400 10.82 3.41 -17.87
N ALA A 401 9.67 3.35 -18.52
CA ALA A 401 8.37 3.44 -17.87
C ALA A 401 7.59 2.13 -18.07
N LEU A 402 7.18 1.53 -16.96
CA LEU A 402 6.42 0.28 -16.93
C LEU A 402 5.09 0.50 -16.21
N ASN A 403 4.03 -0.09 -16.73
CA ASN A 403 2.73 -0.13 -16.06
C ASN A 403 2.12 -1.53 -16.16
N GLY A 404 1.39 -1.97 -15.15
CA GLY A 404 0.62 -3.20 -15.22
C GLY A 404 -0.63 -3.01 -16.08
N GLU A 405 -0.95 -3.97 -16.96
CA GLU A 405 -2.17 -3.91 -17.79
C GLU A 405 -3.45 -3.84 -16.95
N LYS A 406 -3.43 -4.45 -15.78
CA LYS A 406 -4.56 -4.54 -14.86
C LYS A 406 -4.49 -3.52 -13.71
N ASP A 407 -3.66 -2.51 -13.85
CA ASP A 407 -3.54 -1.44 -12.86
C ASP A 407 -4.81 -0.58 -12.86
N ILE A 408 -5.50 -0.55 -11.72
CA ILE A 408 -6.71 0.25 -11.50
C ILE A 408 -6.45 1.53 -10.70
N GLN A 409 -5.19 1.78 -10.31
CA GLN A 409 -4.81 2.99 -9.55
C GLN A 409 -4.17 4.05 -10.47
N VAL A 410 -3.22 3.64 -11.30
CA VAL A 410 -2.65 4.48 -12.35
C VAL A 410 -2.94 3.81 -13.68
N LEU A 411 -4.02 4.21 -14.33
CA LEU A 411 -4.53 3.52 -15.51
C LEU A 411 -3.48 3.46 -16.62
N PRO A 412 -3.20 2.25 -17.16
CA PRO A 412 -2.00 2.04 -17.98
C PRO A 412 -2.01 2.84 -19.28
N VAL A 413 -3.11 2.85 -20.03
CA VAL A 413 -3.16 3.49 -21.35
C VAL A 413 -2.97 5.00 -21.23
N THR A 414 -3.77 5.68 -20.40
CA THR A 414 -3.70 7.14 -20.22
C THR A 414 -2.30 7.58 -19.77
N ASN A 415 -1.73 6.88 -18.78
CA ASN A 415 -0.46 7.32 -18.20
C ASN A 415 0.73 6.97 -19.09
N THR A 416 0.77 5.80 -19.72
CA THR A 416 1.87 5.45 -20.63
C THR A 416 1.88 6.32 -21.88
N GLU A 417 0.72 6.65 -22.46
CA GLU A 417 0.64 7.58 -23.58
C GLU A 417 1.03 9.01 -23.18
N GLY A 418 0.63 9.46 -21.98
CA GLY A 418 1.07 10.75 -21.43
C GLY A 418 2.58 10.84 -21.26
N ILE A 419 3.21 9.78 -20.69
CA ILE A 419 4.67 9.69 -20.57
C ILE A 419 5.34 9.73 -21.95
N LYS A 420 4.88 8.93 -22.92
CA LYS A 420 5.43 8.93 -24.27
C LYS A 420 5.33 10.31 -24.94
N ALA A 421 4.17 10.96 -24.84
CA ALA A 421 3.96 12.28 -25.40
C ALA A 421 4.90 13.33 -24.79
N ALA A 422 5.10 13.29 -23.47
CA ALA A 422 6.01 14.17 -22.77
C ALA A 422 7.47 13.92 -23.16
N LEU A 423 7.91 12.65 -23.16
CA LEU A 423 9.29 12.27 -23.50
C LEU A 423 9.66 12.56 -24.96
N LYS A 424 8.70 12.48 -25.88
CA LYS A 424 8.92 12.88 -27.29
C LYS A 424 9.41 14.33 -27.41
N ASN A 425 8.99 15.20 -26.48
CA ASN A 425 9.36 16.60 -26.41
C ASN A 425 10.52 16.88 -25.46
N SER A 426 11.16 15.84 -24.91
CA SER A 426 12.29 15.96 -23.98
C SER A 426 13.64 15.90 -24.69
N LYS A 427 14.72 16.10 -23.89
CA LYS A 427 16.10 15.86 -24.34
C LYS A 427 16.56 14.41 -24.20
N SER A 428 15.75 13.56 -23.56
CA SER A 428 16.05 12.13 -23.45
C SER A 428 16.01 11.47 -24.82
N LYS A 429 17.11 10.79 -25.21
CA LYS A 429 17.23 10.07 -26.49
C LYS A 429 17.06 8.56 -26.36
N ASN A 430 17.04 8.06 -25.14
CA ASN A 430 16.87 6.66 -24.81
C ASN A 430 15.70 6.49 -23.85
N TYR A 431 14.53 6.13 -24.36
CA TYR A 431 13.38 5.82 -23.52
C TYR A 431 12.57 4.65 -24.07
N GLU A 432 12.04 3.86 -23.14
CA GLU A 432 11.11 2.78 -23.41
C GLU A 432 9.89 2.92 -22.50
N VAL A 433 8.69 2.72 -23.07
CA VAL A 433 7.42 2.75 -22.32
C VAL A 433 6.64 1.50 -22.66
N LYS A 434 6.30 0.68 -21.65
CA LYS A 434 5.66 -0.63 -21.83
C LYS A 434 4.51 -0.83 -20.86
N ILE A 435 3.45 -1.48 -21.36
CA ILE A 435 2.39 -2.05 -20.54
C ILE A 435 2.67 -3.55 -20.42
N LEU A 436 2.69 -4.06 -19.19
CA LEU A 436 2.99 -5.47 -18.90
C LEU A 436 1.69 -6.25 -18.69
N PRO A 437 1.42 -7.28 -19.50
CA PRO A 437 0.16 -8.00 -19.45
C PRO A 437 -0.04 -8.72 -18.11
N GLY A 438 -1.29 -8.73 -17.62
CA GLY A 438 -1.74 -9.47 -16.44
C GLY A 438 -1.26 -8.94 -15.10
N LEU A 439 -0.53 -7.82 -15.04
CA LEU A 439 0.01 -7.28 -13.78
C LEU A 439 -0.89 -6.16 -13.22
N ASN A 440 -1.02 -6.14 -11.90
CA ASN A 440 -1.70 -5.10 -11.13
C ASN A 440 -0.76 -3.91 -10.82
N HIS A 441 -1.23 -2.96 -10.01
CA HIS A 441 -0.46 -1.78 -9.58
C HIS A 441 0.85 -2.10 -8.86
N LEU A 442 0.90 -3.19 -8.10
CA LEU A 442 2.09 -3.65 -7.38
C LEU A 442 2.99 -4.57 -8.23
N PHE A 443 2.72 -4.68 -9.53
CA PHE A 443 3.41 -5.59 -10.45
C PHE A 443 3.31 -7.06 -10.07
N GLN A 444 2.21 -7.47 -9.42
CA GLN A 444 1.88 -8.86 -9.15
C GLN A 444 1.00 -9.40 -10.30
N THR A 445 1.17 -10.68 -10.63
CA THR A 445 0.24 -11.40 -11.53
C THR A 445 -1.09 -11.58 -10.80
N CYS A 446 -2.14 -10.92 -11.27
CA CYS A 446 -3.43 -10.87 -10.60
C CYS A 446 -4.52 -11.68 -11.31
N GLN A 447 -5.56 -12.04 -10.56
CA GLN A 447 -6.75 -12.75 -11.05
C GLN A 447 -7.98 -11.85 -10.99
N LYS A 448 -8.33 -11.33 -9.82
CA LYS A 448 -9.41 -10.36 -9.60
C LYS A 448 -8.95 -8.93 -9.91
N CYS A 449 -7.68 -8.68 -9.78
CA CYS A 449 -6.99 -7.41 -10.03
C CYS A 449 -7.53 -6.22 -9.22
N SER A 450 -8.19 -6.50 -8.11
CA SER A 450 -8.62 -5.50 -7.13
C SER A 450 -7.54 -5.25 -6.09
N ALA A 451 -7.56 -4.09 -5.42
CA ALA A 451 -6.65 -3.79 -4.32
C ALA A 451 -6.80 -4.79 -3.15
N GLY A 452 -7.99 -5.36 -2.96
CA GLY A 452 -8.25 -6.39 -1.94
C GLY A 452 -7.51 -7.70 -2.20
N GLU A 453 -7.11 -7.98 -3.45
CA GLU A 453 -6.39 -9.19 -3.81
C GLU A 453 -4.88 -9.12 -3.46
N TYR A 454 -4.30 -7.93 -3.32
CA TYR A 454 -2.85 -7.77 -3.12
C TYR A 454 -2.30 -8.64 -1.98
N GLY A 455 -3.01 -8.70 -0.87
CA GLY A 455 -2.62 -9.52 0.28
C GLY A 455 -2.87 -11.02 0.11
N GLU A 456 -3.73 -11.43 -0.83
CA GLU A 456 -4.07 -12.84 -1.10
C GLU A 456 -3.01 -13.52 -2.00
N LEU A 457 -2.32 -12.75 -2.84
CA LEU A 457 -1.30 -13.24 -3.76
C LEU A 457 0.00 -13.58 -3.00
N GLU A 458 0.66 -14.67 -3.40
CA GLU A 458 1.99 -15.04 -2.87
C GLU A 458 3.11 -14.27 -3.56
N GLU A 459 2.94 -13.95 -4.85
CA GLU A 459 3.89 -13.19 -5.64
C GLU A 459 4.00 -11.77 -5.10
N THR A 460 5.22 -11.32 -4.79
CA THR A 460 5.50 -9.95 -4.35
C THR A 460 5.74 -9.03 -5.54
N PHE A 461 6.48 -9.50 -6.53
CA PHE A 461 6.80 -8.74 -7.72
C PHE A 461 7.07 -9.67 -8.90
N SER A 462 6.49 -9.41 -10.07
CA SER A 462 6.62 -10.27 -11.25
C SER A 462 8.07 -10.48 -11.65
N VAL A 463 8.46 -11.74 -11.80
CA VAL A 463 9.82 -12.13 -12.27
C VAL A 463 10.09 -11.57 -13.67
N ASN A 464 9.06 -11.50 -14.53
CA ASN A 464 9.19 -10.90 -15.86
C ASN A 464 9.44 -9.39 -15.78
N ALA A 465 8.75 -8.68 -14.88
CA ALA A 465 9.01 -7.26 -14.66
C ALA A 465 10.42 -7.00 -14.11
N LEU A 466 10.88 -7.80 -13.13
CA LEU A 466 12.26 -7.75 -12.64
C LEU A 466 13.28 -7.95 -13.77
N LYS A 467 13.02 -8.93 -14.65
CA LYS A 467 13.90 -9.20 -15.78
C LYS A 467 13.98 -8.01 -16.75
N ILE A 468 12.84 -7.42 -17.11
CA ILE A 468 12.78 -6.25 -18.00
C ILE A 468 13.55 -5.07 -17.39
N ILE A 469 13.35 -4.78 -16.10
CA ILE A 469 14.07 -3.72 -15.38
C ILE A 469 15.58 -3.99 -15.39
N GLY A 470 15.99 -5.19 -14.98
CA GLY A 470 17.41 -5.53 -14.87
C GLY A 470 18.14 -5.55 -16.21
N ASP A 471 17.52 -6.12 -17.25
CA ASP A 471 18.12 -6.16 -18.58
C ASP A 471 18.27 -4.75 -19.18
N TRP A 472 17.25 -3.90 -19.00
CA TRP A 472 17.32 -2.51 -19.44
C TRP A 472 18.38 -1.72 -18.69
N LEU A 473 18.48 -1.89 -17.36
CA LEU A 473 19.49 -1.22 -16.53
C LEU A 473 20.90 -1.67 -16.89
N VAL A 474 21.11 -2.97 -17.11
CA VAL A 474 22.44 -3.50 -17.54
C VAL A 474 22.84 -2.89 -18.89
N LYS A 475 21.93 -2.78 -19.85
CA LYS A 475 22.18 -2.16 -21.15
C LYS A 475 22.46 -0.66 -21.05
N THR A 476 21.83 0.03 -20.10
CA THR A 476 21.84 1.50 -19.99
C THR A 476 22.98 2.02 -19.12
N ALA A 477 23.31 1.32 -18.03
CA ALA A 477 24.25 1.77 -16.99
C ALA A 477 25.58 1.00 -16.97
N LYS A 478 25.69 -0.12 -17.66
CA LYS A 478 26.95 -0.86 -17.81
C LYS A 478 27.53 -0.66 -19.20
#